data_6b18b94fe8ccbb760f39397b09e46229
#
_entry.id   6b18b94fe8ccbb760f39397b09e46229
#
_cell.length_a   1.000
_cell.length_b   1.000
_cell.length_c   1.000
_cell.angle_alpha   90.00
_cell.angle_beta   90.00
_cell.angle_gamma   90.00
#
_symmetry.space_group_name_H-M   'P 1'
#
loop_
_entity.id
_entity.type
_entity.pdbx_description
1 polymer ?
#
loop_
_entity_poly.entity_id
_entity_poly.type
_entity_poly.pdbx_seq_one_letter_code
_entity_poly.pdbx_strand_id
1 'polypeptide(L)'
;MWEDMGVGDRTTLDRADVVYRKWVRAEIRNGNVVGWVAQTSNHEIVGGGCLWLRPSQPRPTLIRPIEPYLFSMFTESKFRKKGVASRILKEAVKWARKNGYRRILLHASKKGRRLYRKYGFTRTWEMRLELH
;
A
#
# COMPACT_ATOMS: atom_id res chain seq x y z
N MET A 1 4.75 11.78 0.42
CA MET A 1 4.92 10.31 0.39
C MET A 1 6.32 9.90 -0.03
N TRP A 2 6.77 10.30 -1.21
CA TRP A 2 8.13 9.98 -1.68
C TRP A 2 9.23 10.54 -0.80
N GLU A 3 9.00 11.72 -0.24
CA GLU A 3 9.95 12.38 0.67
C GLU A 3 10.22 11.56 1.92
N ASP A 4 9.20 10.92 2.46
CA ASP A 4 9.33 10.03 3.63
C ASP A 4 10.16 8.79 3.33
N MET A 5 10.28 8.43 2.06
CA MET A 5 11.07 7.29 1.59
C MET A 5 12.50 7.67 1.23
N GLY A 6 12.85 8.96 1.28
CA GLY A 6 14.17 9.44 0.94
C GLY A 6 14.56 9.27 -0.52
N VAL A 7 13.59 9.32 -1.44
CA VAL A 7 13.78 9.05 -2.87
C VAL A 7 13.85 10.34 -3.67
N GLY A 8 14.98 10.57 -4.36
CA GLY A 8 15.12 11.62 -5.37
C GLY A 8 15.19 13.05 -4.85
N ASP A 9 15.41 14.00 -5.77
CA ASP A 9 15.35 15.44 -5.51
C ASP A 9 13.91 15.95 -5.73
N ARG A 10 13.68 17.25 -5.45
CA ARG A 10 12.34 17.83 -5.53
C ARG A 10 11.74 17.78 -6.94
N THR A 11 12.53 18.06 -7.98
CA THR A 11 12.05 18.01 -9.36
C THR A 11 11.63 16.59 -9.75
N THR A 12 12.45 15.61 -9.40
CA THR A 12 12.17 14.20 -9.63
C THR A 12 10.93 13.76 -8.85
N LEU A 13 10.78 14.20 -7.60
CA LEU A 13 9.62 13.90 -6.75
C LEU A 13 8.33 14.48 -7.35
N ASP A 14 8.37 15.72 -7.86
CA ASP A 14 7.21 16.36 -8.48
C ASP A 14 6.75 15.60 -9.73
N ARG A 15 7.70 15.16 -10.57
CA ARG A 15 7.40 14.34 -11.75
C ARG A 15 6.81 12.99 -11.35
N ALA A 16 7.40 12.34 -10.35
CA ALA A 16 6.92 11.06 -9.85
C ALA A 16 5.49 11.18 -9.32
N ASP A 17 5.17 12.27 -8.62
CA ASP A 17 3.83 12.52 -8.13
C ASP A 17 2.79 12.65 -9.24
N VAL A 18 3.12 13.37 -10.33
CA VAL A 18 2.22 13.52 -11.47
C VAL A 18 1.95 12.17 -12.12
N VAL A 19 2.99 11.40 -12.40
CA VAL A 19 2.88 10.07 -13.01
C VAL A 19 2.10 9.13 -12.09
N TYR A 20 2.41 9.13 -10.80
CA TYR A 20 1.73 8.31 -9.81
C TYR A 20 0.24 8.59 -9.74
N ARG A 21 -0.16 9.86 -9.63
CA ARG A 21 -1.57 10.24 -9.57
C ARG A 21 -2.35 9.80 -10.80
N LYS A 22 -1.76 9.99 -11.97
CA LYS A 22 -2.37 9.56 -13.23
C LYS A 22 -2.56 8.04 -13.26
N TRP A 23 -1.53 7.30 -12.88
CA TRP A 23 -1.56 5.85 -12.83
C TRP A 23 -2.61 5.34 -11.84
N VAL A 24 -2.59 5.82 -10.59
CA VAL A 24 -3.49 5.31 -9.56
C VAL A 24 -4.95 5.64 -9.86
N ARG A 25 -5.23 6.81 -10.42
CA ARG A 25 -6.60 7.16 -10.83
C ARG A 25 -7.13 6.22 -11.91
N ALA A 26 -6.31 5.92 -12.90
CA ALA A 26 -6.69 4.99 -13.96
C ALA A 26 -6.90 3.58 -13.39
N GLU A 27 -6.04 3.12 -12.52
CA GLU A 27 -6.14 1.80 -11.92
C GLU A 27 -7.34 1.66 -10.99
N ILE A 28 -7.69 2.70 -10.24
CA ILE A 28 -8.92 2.73 -9.44
C ILE A 28 -10.14 2.64 -10.35
N ARG A 29 -10.16 3.42 -11.42
CA ARG A 29 -11.26 3.43 -12.39
C ARG A 29 -11.44 2.06 -13.04
N ASN A 30 -10.34 1.38 -13.33
CA ASN A 30 -10.35 0.06 -13.97
C ASN A 30 -10.58 -1.10 -12.98
N GLY A 31 -10.72 -0.80 -11.69
CA GLY A 31 -10.94 -1.83 -10.68
C GLY A 31 -9.70 -2.59 -10.25
N ASN A 32 -8.52 -2.13 -10.62
CA ASN A 32 -7.24 -2.80 -10.28
C ASN A 32 -6.63 -2.29 -8.98
N VAL A 33 -7.12 -1.18 -8.47
CA VAL A 33 -6.69 -0.60 -7.18
C VAL A 33 -7.91 -0.28 -6.35
N VAL A 34 -7.88 -0.66 -5.08
CA VAL A 34 -8.89 -0.32 -4.08
C VAL A 34 -8.21 0.53 -3.01
N GLY A 35 -8.80 1.65 -2.65
CA GLY A 35 -8.21 2.57 -1.69
C GLY A 35 -9.10 2.83 -0.48
N TRP A 36 -8.46 3.21 0.61
CA TRP A 36 -9.11 3.63 1.84
C TRP A 36 -8.53 4.97 2.29
N VAL A 37 -9.39 5.81 2.83
CA VAL A 37 -8.96 7.06 3.45
C VAL A 37 -9.53 7.15 4.86
N ALA A 38 -8.75 7.72 5.76
CA ALA A 38 -9.19 8.05 7.10
C ALA A 38 -9.50 9.54 7.15
N GLN A 39 -10.67 9.88 7.65
CA GLN A 39 -11.13 11.27 7.77
C GLN A 39 -11.50 11.60 9.21
N THR A 40 -11.28 12.86 9.58
CA THR A 40 -11.84 13.40 10.82
C THR A 40 -13.33 13.68 10.67
N SER A 41 -14.01 13.99 11.77
CA SER A 41 -15.42 14.43 11.74
C SER A 41 -15.63 15.67 10.88
N ASN A 42 -14.59 16.48 10.67
CA ASN A 42 -14.62 17.67 9.81
C ASN A 42 -14.26 17.37 8.35
N HIS A 43 -14.22 16.08 7.97
CA HIS A 43 -13.90 15.63 6.63
C HIS A 43 -12.44 15.92 6.19
N GLU A 44 -11.54 16.15 7.14
CA GLU A 44 -10.11 16.27 6.86
C GLU A 44 -9.52 14.89 6.65
N ILE A 45 -8.82 14.67 5.53
CA ILE A 45 -8.15 13.41 5.25
C ILE A 45 -6.83 13.38 6.02
N VAL A 46 -6.67 12.37 6.87
CA VAL A 46 -5.52 12.25 7.77
C VAL A 46 -4.67 11.01 7.52
N GLY A 47 -5.11 10.14 6.65
CA GLY A 47 -4.35 8.96 6.27
C GLY A 47 -5.00 8.21 5.11
N GLY A 48 -4.29 7.26 4.58
CA GLY A 48 -4.79 6.44 3.49
C GLY A 48 -3.91 5.23 3.21
N GLY A 49 -4.40 4.38 2.33
CA GLY A 49 -3.68 3.21 1.85
C GLY A 49 -4.43 2.55 0.71
N CYS A 50 -3.71 1.79 -0.08
CA CYS A 50 -4.27 1.15 -1.27
C CYS A 50 -3.84 -0.32 -1.37
N LEU A 51 -4.71 -1.13 -1.99
CA LEU A 51 -4.37 -2.46 -2.48
C LEU A 51 -4.35 -2.44 -4.00
N TRP A 52 -3.23 -2.80 -4.57
CA TRP A 52 -3.10 -3.04 -5.99
C TRP A 52 -3.32 -4.53 -6.24
N LEU A 53 -4.34 -4.84 -7.05
CA LEU A 53 -4.65 -6.22 -7.44
C LEU A 53 -3.66 -6.62 -8.54
N ARG A 54 -2.44 -6.88 -8.13
CA ARG A 54 -1.27 -7.04 -9.00
C ARG A 54 -1.31 -8.41 -9.68
N PRO A 55 -1.16 -8.45 -11.02
CA PRO A 55 -1.04 -9.72 -11.72
C PRO A 55 0.15 -10.52 -11.21
N SER A 56 -0.03 -11.82 -11.12
CA SER A 56 1.01 -12.74 -10.68
C SER A 56 1.01 -13.96 -11.59
N GLN A 57 2.08 -14.71 -11.54
CA GLN A 57 2.20 -15.95 -12.30
C GLN A 57 1.29 -17.02 -11.65
N PRO A 58 0.49 -17.76 -12.44
CA PRO A 58 -0.29 -18.87 -11.92
C PRO A 58 0.64 -19.97 -11.38
N ARG A 59 0.23 -20.60 -10.28
CA ARG A 59 0.94 -21.72 -9.67
C ARG A 59 -0.03 -22.54 -8.82
N PRO A 60 0.32 -23.77 -8.43
CA PRO A 60 -0.62 -24.66 -7.71
C PRO A 60 -1.24 -24.04 -6.46
N THR A 61 -0.49 -23.19 -5.75
CA THR A 61 -0.95 -22.50 -4.54
C THR A 61 -1.64 -21.18 -4.83
N LEU A 62 -1.69 -20.75 -6.10
CA LEU A 62 -2.25 -19.48 -6.52
C LEU A 62 -2.88 -19.64 -7.90
N ILE A 63 -4.05 -20.29 -7.94
CA ILE A 63 -4.78 -20.53 -9.17
C ILE A 63 -5.32 -19.22 -9.76
N ARG A 64 -5.78 -18.32 -8.90
CA ARG A 64 -6.18 -16.97 -9.29
C ARG A 64 -4.90 -16.11 -9.38
N PRO A 65 -4.47 -15.69 -10.58
CA PRO A 65 -3.16 -15.07 -10.76
C PRO A 65 -3.15 -13.58 -10.37
N ILE A 66 -3.61 -13.28 -9.17
CA ILE A 66 -3.64 -11.92 -8.61
C ILE A 66 -3.16 -12.00 -7.16
N GLU A 67 -2.18 -11.16 -6.83
CA GLU A 67 -1.70 -11.01 -5.46
C GLU A 67 -1.89 -9.55 -5.02
N PRO A 68 -2.82 -9.27 -4.11
CA PRO A 68 -3.00 -7.91 -3.58
C PRO A 68 -1.70 -7.39 -2.97
N TYR A 69 -1.30 -6.20 -3.40
CA TYR A 69 -0.09 -5.54 -2.94
C TYR A 69 -0.46 -4.24 -2.24
N LEU A 70 -0.16 -4.16 -0.95
CA LEU A 70 -0.45 -2.98 -0.13
C LEU A 70 0.60 -1.90 -0.41
N PHE A 71 0.14 -0.69 -0.71
CA PHE A 71 1.04 0.42 -1.03
C PHE A 71 0.41 1.76 -0.64
N SER A 72 1.22 2.80 -0.67
CA SER A 72 0.81 4.17 -0.37
C SER A 72 0.15 4.34 1.00
N MET A 73 0.60 3.55 1.97
CA MET A 73 0.19 3.73 3.36
C MET A 73 0.80 5.02 3.90
N PHE A 74 -0.05 5.92 4.37
CA PHE A 74 0.42 7.17 4.97
C PHE A 74 -0.50 7.62 6.09
N THR A 75 0.06 8.38 7.02
CA THR A 75 -0.68 9.08 8.07
C THR A 75 -0.05 10.46 8.24
N GLU A 76 -0.88 11.50 8.24
CA GLU A 76 -0.43 12.86 8.50
C GLU A 76 0.28 12.94 9.86
N SER A 77 1.35 13.73 9.93
CA SER A 77 2.23 13.79 11.11
C SER A 77 1.47 14.02 12.42
N LYS A 78 0.49 14.90 12.41
CA LYS A 78 -0.34 15.22 13.59
C LYS A 78 -1.16 14.04 14.10
N PHE A 79 -1.42 13.07 13.24
CA PHE A 79 -2.31 11.94 13.54
C PHE A 79 -1.58 10.62 13.68
N ARG A 80 -0.24 10.64 13.65
CA ARG A 80 0.58 9.46 13.87
C ARG A 80 0.45 8.96 15.31
N LYS A 81 0.67 7.66 15.51
CA LYS A 81 0.56 6.97 16.82
C LYS A 81 -0.84 6.99 17.43
N LYS A 82 -1.87 7.22 16.61
CA LYS A 82 -3.28 7.22 17.03
C LYS A 82 -4.07 6.07 16.42
N GLY A 83 -3.38 5.10 15.82
CA GLY A 83 -4.02 3.92 15.28
C GLY A 83 -4.62 4.08 13.88
N VAL A 84 -4.36 5.17 13.17
CA VAL A 84 -4.90 5.42 11.82
C VAL A 84 -4.44 4.35 10.83
N ALA A 85 -3.13 4.12 10.73
CA ALA A 85 -2.58 3.12 9.82
C ALA A 85 -3.09 1.72 10.14
N SER A 86 -3.20 1.39 11.43
CA SER A 86 -3.74 0.12 11.89
C SER A 86 -5.18 -0.10 11.45
N ARG A 87 -6.02 0.93 11.50
CA ARG A 87 -7.41 0.86 11.05
C ARG A 87 -7.51 0.66 9.54
N ILE A 88 -6.70 1.38 8.78
CA ILE A 88 -6.66 1.24 7.32
C ILE A 88 -6.23 -0.18 6.94
N LEU A 89 -5.17 -0.67 7.58
CA LEU A 89 -4.67 -2.03 7.36
C LEU A 89 -5.74 -3.08 7.66
N LYS A 90 -6.45 -2.91 8.77
CA LYS A 90 -7.53 -3.81 9.18
C LYS A 90 -8.64 -3.86 8.12
N GLU A 91 -9.04 -2.71 7.59
CA GLU A 91 -10.06 -2.64 6.54
C GLU A 91 -9.59 -3.27 5.23
N ALA A 92 -8.33 -3.05 4.85
CA ALA A 92 -7.75 -3.66 3.67
C ALA A 92 -7.71 -5.19 3.77
N VAL A 93 -7.29 -5.70 4.92
CA VAL A 93 -7.24 -7.16 5.18
C VAL A 93 -8.65 -7.75 5.15
N LYS A 94 -9.61 -7.08 5.78
CA LYS A 94 -11.01 -7.50 5.80
C LYS A 94 -11.57 -7.58 4.37
N TRP A 95 -11.30 -6.58 3.57
CA TRP A 95 -11.74 -6.55 2.17
C TRP A 95 -11.11 -7.70 1.37
N ALA A 96 -9.81 -7.91 1.53
CA ALA A 96 -9.10 -8.96 0.82
C ALA A 96 -9.64 -10.37 1.16
N ARG A 97 -9.89 -10.62 2.44
CA ARG A 97 -10.50 -11.88 2.89
C ARG A 97 -11.88 -12.09 2.29
N LYS A 98 -12.72 -11.05 2.34
CA LYS A 98 -14.08 -11.09 1.81
C LYS A 98 -14.10 -11.40 0.31
N ASN A 99 -13.08 -10.94 -0.42
CA ASN A 99 -12.97 -11.15 -1.85
C ASN A 99 -12.17 -12.40 -2.24
N GLY A 100 -11.86 -13.26 -1.28
CA GLY A 100 -11.27 -14.57 -1.54
C GLY A 100 -9.76 -14.58 -1.74
N TYR A 101 -9.08 -13.49 -1.44
CA TYR A 101 -7.62 -13.44 -1.51
C TYR A 101 -7.02 -14.08 -0.27
N ARG A 102 -5.92 -14.83 -0.45
CA ARG A 102 -5.30 -15.60 0.63
C ARG A 102 -4.04 -14.96 1.21
N ARG A 103 -3.52 -13.94 0.55
CA ARG A 103 -2.32 -13.23 1.03
C ARG A 103 -2.33 -11.81 0.56
N ILE A 104 -1.62 -10.98 1.30
CA ILE A 104 -1.33 -9.60 0.93
C ILE A 104 0.19 -9.45 1.00
N LEU A 105 0.76 -8.86 -0.03
CA LEU A 105 2.17 -8.54 -0.11
C LEU A 105 2.38 -7.05 0.13
N LEU A 106 3.54 -6.67 0.62
CA LEU A 106 3.93 -5.28 0.73
C LEU A 106 5.45 -5.16 0.77
N HIS A 107 5.94 -3.98 0.49
CA HIS A 107 7.33 -3.60 0.76
C HIS A 107 7.32 -2.67 1.97
N ALA A 108 7.84 -3.14 3.09
CA ALA A 108 7.79 -2.38 4.33
C ALA A 108 8.88 -1.32 4.37
N SER A 109 8.48 -0.07 4.60
CA SER A 109 9.42 0.99 4.96
C SER A 109 9.96 0.70 6.36
N LYS A 110 11.11 1.29 6.69
CA LYS A 110 11.71 1.14 8.02
C LYS A 110 10.72 1.52 9.14
N LYS A 111 9.94 2.59 8.93
CA LYS A 111 8.94 3.07 9.89
C LYS A 111 7.74 2.12 10.02
N GLY A 112 7.37 1.44 8.95
CA GLY A 112 6.18 0.58 8.93
C GLY A 112 6.40 -0.85 9.40
N ARG A 113 7.64 -1.33 9.45
CA ARG A 113 7.96 -2.73 9.76
C ARG A 113 7.32 -3.23 11.04
N ARG A 114 7.35 -2.41 12.09
CA ARG A 114 6.82 -2.77 13.40
C ARG A 114 5.32 -3.03 13.35
N LEU A 115 4.58 -2.14 12.68
CA LEU A 115 3.14 -2.28 12.50
C LEU A 115 2.80 -3.58 11.76
N TYR A 116 3.48 -3.84 10.64
CA TYR A 116 3.20 -5.00 9.82
C TYR A 116 3.53 -6.31 10.53
N ARG A 117 4.65 -6.38 11.23
CA ARG A 117 5.01 -7.54 12.07
C ARG A 117 3.96 -7.79 13.15
N LYS A 118 3.54 -6.74 13.84
CA LYS A 118 2.52 -6.84 14.89
C LYS A 118 1.21 -7.39 14.32
N TYR A 119 0.87 -7.05 13.08
CA TYR A 119 -0.35 -7.52 12.42
C TYR A 119 -0.24 -8.96 11.92
N GLY A 120 0.96 -9.51 11.80
CA GLY A 120 1.18 -10.88 11.37
C GLY A 120 1.90 -11.04 10.05
N PHE A 121 2.37 -9.94 9.45
CA PHE A 121 3.18 -10.03 8.23
C PHE A 121 4.54 -10.63 8.54
N THR A 122 4.99 -11.50 7.67
CA THR A 122 6.28 -12.16 7.79
C THR A 122 7.18 -11.79 6.61
N ARG A 123 8.47 -11.73 6.87
CA ARG A 123 9.46 -11.47 5.84
C ARG A 123 9.55 -12.66 4.90
N THR A 124 9.66 -12.39 3.60
CA THR A 124 9.86 -13.43 2.58
C THR A 124 11.26 -13.32 1.96
N TRP A 125 11.59 -14.26 1.09
CA TRP A 125 12.90 -14.36 0.46
C TRP A 125 12.98 -13.66 -0.91
N GLU A 126 12.09 -12.73 -1.18
CA GLU A 126 12.21 -11.91 -2.39
C GLU A 126 13.53 -11.13 -2.35
N MET A 127 14.26 -11.17 -3.47
CA MET A 127 15.58 -10.54 -3.57
C MET A 127 15.59 -9.53 -4.71
N ARG A 128 16.48 -8.55 -4.64
CA ARG A 128 16.61 -7.50 -5.64
C ARG A 128 18.06 -7.31 -6.02
N LEU A 129 18.33 -7.20 -7.32
CA LEU A 129 19.62 -6.82 -7.87
C LEU A 129 19.47 -5.49 -8.59
N GLU A 130 20.22 -4.48 -8.16
CA GLU A 130 20.28 -3.21 -8.86
C GLU A 130 21.18 -3.36 -10.09
N LEU A 131 20.70 -2.92 -11.26
CA LEU A 131 21.45 -2.96 -12.51
C LEU A 131 21.90 -1.54 -12.87
N HIS A 132 23.21 -1.40 -13.11
CA HIS A 132 23.84 -0.12 -13.42
C HIS A 132 23.95 0.10 -14.92
#